data_b2b5bd3220a9a769659e9d2b983a18ce
#
_entry.id   b2b5bd3220a9a769659e9d2b983a18ce
#
_cell.length_a   1.000
_cell.length_b   1.000
_cell.length_c   1.000
_cell.angle_alpha   90.00
_cell.angle_beta   90.00
_cell.angle_gamma   90.00
#
_symmetry.space_group_name_H-M   'P 1'
#
loop_
_entity.id
_entity.type
_entity.pdbx_description
1 polymer ?
#
loop_
_entity_poly.entity_id
_entity_poly.type
_entity_poly.pdbx_seq_one_letter_code
_entity_poly.pdbx_strand_id
1 'polypeptide(L)'
;NPMELAQLAVLVLALRWQVPVGGKLASSRIVMLSGLAFAWITSVVLHAVHHWGGVAWSDGLLSSSLAQTSLTVVWSVLGVIGWVLGSRRGQRMLWLAGAVLMGVVLAKLVLVDRQHLGNLLGIGSFIAYGLLCTVVGYLAPAPPRSADTDADIDAKETAA
;
A
#
# COMPACT_ATOMS: atom_id res chain seq x y z
N ASN A 1 -16.85 -15.23 -4.70
CA ASN A 1 -16.45 -15.70 -6.03
C ASN A 1 -15.38 -16.79 -5.86
N PRO A 2 -15.59 -18.04 -6.33
CA PRO A 2 -14.65 -19.15 -6.13
C PRO A 2 -13.27 -18.87 -6.74
N MET A 3 -13.18 -18.08 -7.78
CA MET A 3 -11.92 -17.66 -8.40
C MET A 3 -11.06 -16.82 -7.46
N GLU A 4 -11.65 -15.91 -6.70
CA GLU A 4 -10.92 -15.06 -5.75
C GLU A 4 -10.40 -15.85 -4.56
N LEU A 5 -11.19 -16.84 -4.09
CA LEU A 5 -10.76 -17.77 -3.05
C LEU A 5 -9.60 -18.66 -3.52
N ALA A 6 -9.63 -19.12 -4.77
CA ALA A 6 -8.53 -19.89 -5.36
C ALA A 6 -7.25 -19.03 -5.48
N GLN A 7 -7.36 -17.80 -5.92
CA GLN A 7 -6.24 -16.87 -6.00
C GLN A 7 -5.66 -16.54 -4.63
N LEU A 8 -6.52 -16.34 -3.61
CA LEU A 8 -6.10 -16.15 -2.23
C LEU A 8 -5.38 -17.39 -1.69
N ALA A 9 -5.90 -18.58 -1.96
CA ALA A 9 -5.27 -19.84 -1.56
C ALA A 9 -3.88 -19.98 -2.17
N VAL A 10 -3.72 -19.71 -3.47
CA VAL A 10 -2.43 -19.74 -4.16
C VAL A 10 -1.45 -18.74 -3.54
N LEU A 11 -1.91 -17.53 -3.23
CA LEU A 11 -1.08 -16.49 -2.61
C LEU A 11 -0.62 -16.87 -1.20
N VAL A 12 -1.52 -17.47 -0.39
CA VAL A 12 -1.20 -17.98 0.95
C VAL A 12 -0.24 -19.17 0.87
N LEU A 13 -0.43 -20.08 -0.07
CA LEU A 13 0.50 -21.19 -0.30
C LEU A 13 1.88 -20.71 -0.72
N ALA A 14 1.95 -19.74 -1.63
CA ALA A 14 3.20 -19.13 -2.07
C ALA A 14 3.92 -18.43 -0.90
N LEU A 15 3.19 -17.73 -0.03
CA LEU A 15 3.74 -17.13 1.20
C LEU A 15 4.28 -18.20 2.16
N ARG A 16 3.54 -19.31 2.35
CA ARG A 16 3.98 -20.40 3.23
C ARG A 16 5.20 -21.16 2.71
N TRP A 17 5.30 -21.32 1.40
CA TRP A 17 6.42 -22.04 0.79
C TRP A 17 7.74 -21.27 0.83
N GLN A 18 7.70 -19.97 1.13
CA GLN A 18 8.88 -19.10 1.11
C GLN A 18 9.59 -18.92 2.45
N VAL A 19 9.03 -19.47 3.54
CA VAL A 19 9.57 -19.31 4.91
C VAL A 19 10.99 -19.85 5.12
N PRO A 20 11.53 -20.83 4.36
CA PRO A 20 12.87 -21.40 4.65
C PRO A 20 14.03 -20.84 3.81
N VAL A 21 13.84 -19.88 2.90
CA VAL A 21 14.93 -19.44 2.00
C VAL A 21 15.51 -18.11 2.46
N GLY A 22 16.65 -18.17 3.18
CA GLY A 22 17.43 -16.97 3.55
C GLY A 22 18.29 -16.44 2.40
N GLY A 23 18.57 -15.12 2.41
CA GLY A 23 19.51 -14.45 1.51
C GLY A 23 18.86 -13.37 0.62
N LYS A 24 19.68 -12.80 -0.29
CA LYS A 24 19.26 -11.71 -1.22
C LYS A 24 18.06 -12.09 -2.10
N LEU A 25 17.89 -13.37 -2.42
CA LEU A 25 16.74 -13.92 -3.14
C LEU A 25 15.43 -13.81 -2.36
N ALA A 26 15.49 -13.81 -1.02
CA ALA A 26 14.32 -13.64 -0.17
C ALA A 26 13.72 -12.22 -0.30
N SER A 27 14.56 -11.19 -0.39
CA SER A 27 14.09 -9.80 -0.52
C SER A 27 13.35 -9.57 -1.85
N SER A 28 13.90 -10.05 -2.97
CA SER A 28 13.25 -9.93 -4.29
C SER A 28 11.90 -10.67 -4.34
N ARG A 29 11.81 -11.84 -3.73
CA ARG A 29 10.58 -12.63 -3.66
C ARG A 29 9.51 -11.96 -2.80
N ILE A 30 9.89 -11.37 -1.68
CA ILE A 30 8.96 -10.61 -0.81
C ILE A 30 8.37 -9.43 -1.59
N VAL A 31 9.18 -8.68 -2.33
CA VAL A 31 8.71 -7.57 -3.17
C VAL A 31 7.73 -8.06 -4.23
N MET A 32 8.06 -9.16 -4.92
CA MET A 32 7.20 -9.75 -5.94
C MET A 32 5.86 -10.23 -5.38
N LEU A 33 5.86 -10.90 -4.21
CA LEU A 33 4.63 -11.34 -3.54
C LEU A 33 3.79 -10.17 -3.03
N SER A 34 4.43 -9.13 -2.50
CA SER A 34 3.73 -7.91 -2.09
C SER A 34 3.06 -7.23 -3.27
N GLY A 35 3.73 -7.19 -4.44
CA GLY A 35 3.15 -6.68 -5.68
C GLY A 35 1.96 -7.50 -6.16
N LEU A 36 2.06 -8.84 -6.12
CA LEU A 36 0.95 -9.74 -6.47
C LEU A 36 -0.23 -9.58 -5.51
N ALA A 37 0.03 -9.48 -4.20
CA ALA A 37 -1.00 -9.24 -3.20
C ALA A 37 -1.71 -7.89 -3.42
N PHE A 38 -0.95 -6.85 -3.73
CA PHE A 38 -1.49 -5.54 -4.06
C PHE A 38 -2.37 -5.58 -5.32
N ALA A 39 -1.89 -6.23 -6.39
CA ALA A 39 -2.66 -6.40 -7.62
C ALA A 39 -3.95 -7.20 -7.37
N TRP A 40 -3.87 -8.25 -6.55
CA TRP A 40 -5.04 -9.05 -6.17
C TRP A 40 -6.07 -8.21 -5.39
N ILE A 41 -5.65 -7.46 -4.37
CA ILE A 41 -6.54 -6.58 -3.61
C ILE A 41 -7.19 -5.55 -4.53
N THR A 42 -6.43 -4.95 -5.45
CA THR A 42 -6.96 -4.00 -6.43
C THR A 42 -8.04 -4.65 -7.32
N SER A 43 -7.80 -5.88 -7.79
CA SER A 43 -8.76 -6.67 -8.56
C SER A 43 -10.05 -6.94 -7.77
N VAL A 44 -9.93 -7.36 -6.52
CA VAL A 44 -11.08 -7.60 -5.63
C VAL A 44 -11.92 -6.33 -5.45
N VAL A 45 -11.29 -5.17 -5.26
CA VAL A 45 -11.99 -3.88 -5.16
C VAL A 45 -12.77 -3.57 -6.43
N LEU A 46 -12.17 -3.76 -7.60
CA LEU A 46 -12.84 -3.53 -8.88
C LEU A 46 -14.02 -4.49 -9.10
N HIS A 47 -13.88 -5.76 -8.72
CA HIS A 47 -14.99 -6.72 -8.73
C HIS A 47 -16.12 -6.33 -7.77
N ALA A 48 -15.79 -5.85 -6.58
CA ALA A 48 -16.78 -5.37 -5.62
C ALA A 48 -17.55 -4.15 -6.16
N VAL A 49 -16.84 -3.20 -6.80
CA VAL A 49 -17.46 -2.03 -7.44
C VAL A 49 -18.38 -2.46 -8.59
N HIS A 50 -17.97 -3.43 -9.40
CA HIS A 50 -18.82 -3.97 -10.46
C HIS A 50 -20.08 -4.62 -9.91
N HIS A 51 -19.94 -5.53 -8.93
CA HIS A 51 -21.08 -6.33 -8.42
C HIS A 51 -22.02 -5.53 -7.52
N TRP A 52 -21.50 -4.66 -6.66
CA TRP A 52 -22.31 -3.94 -5.68
C TRP A 52 -22.55 -2.48 -6.08
N GLY A 53 -21.64 -1.89 -6.86
CA GLY A 53 -21.78 -0.53 -7.36
C GLY A 53 -22.59 -0.42 -8.66
N GLY A 54 -22.95 -1.55 -9.28
CA GLY A 54 -23.73 -1.58 -10.53
C GLY A 54 -23.00 -0.98 -11.74
N VAL A 55 -21.66 -0.83 -11.66
CA VAL A 55 -20.85 -0.28 -12.75
C VAL A 55 -20.55 -1.38 -13.76
N ALA A 56 -20.91 -1.17 -15.03
CA ALA A 56 -20.66 -2.16 -16.08
C ALA A 56 -19.16 -2.49 -16.23
N TRP A 57 -18.86 -3.77 -16.46
CA TRP A 57 -17.49 -4.23 -16.75
C TRP A 57 -17.10 -3.82 -18.16
N SER A 58 -16.58 -2.61 -18.31
CA SER A 58 -16.18 -1.99 -19.57
C SER A 58 -14.94 -1.11 -19.34
N ASP A 59 -14.36 -0.61 -20.43
CA ASP A 59 -13.23 0.33 -20.35
C ASP A 59 -13.54 1.57 -19.49
N GLY A 60 -14.83 1.91 -19.34
CA GLY A 60 -15.33 2.96 -18.45
C GLY A 60 -15.29 2.65 -16.95
N LEU A 61 -15.08 1.38 -16.54
CA LEU A 61 -15.07 1.00 -15.12
C LEU A 61 -13.99 1.79 -14.36
N LEU A 62 -12.77 1.83 -14.90
CA LEU A 62 -11.65 2.53 -14.26
C LEU A 62 -11.83 4.06 -14.25
N SER A 63 -12.63 4.62 -15.14
CA SER A 63 -12.94 6.05 -15.17
C SER A 63 -14.16 6.41 -14.32
N SER A 64 -14.87 5.43 -13.76
CA SER A 64 -16.01 5.70 -12.89
C SER A 64 -15.56 6.32 -11.56
N SER A 65 -16.25 7.36 -11.13
CA SER A 65 -15.99 8.07 -9.87
C SER A 65 -15.98 7.12 -8.67
N LEU A 66 -16.84 6.10 -8.66
CA LEU A 66 -16.96 5.13 -7.59
C LEU A 66 -15.76 4.18 -7.52
N ALA A 67 -15.28 3.69 -8.66
CA ALA A 67 -14.07 2.86 -8.72
C ALA A 67 -12.84 3.66 -8.30
N GLN A 68 -12.69 4.89 -8.79
CA GLN A 68 -11.58 5.76 -8.45
C GLN A 68 -11.51 6.06 -6.95
N THR A 69 -12.65 6.41 -6.33
CA THR A 69 -12.73 6.67 -4.89
C THR A 69 -12.44 5.42 -4.08
N SER A 70 -13.01 4.27 -4.44
CA SER A 70 -12.77 3.00 -3.74
C SER A 70 -11.30 2.60 -3.78
N LEU A 71 -10.64 2.72 -4.94
CA LEU A 71 -9.21 2.45 -5.08
C LEU A 71 -8.37 3.41 -4.22
N THR A 72 -8.69 4.71 -4.24
CA THR A 72 -7.99 5.71 -3.42
C THR A 72 -8.06 5.38 -1.94
N VAL A 73 -9.25 5.02 -1.44
CA VAL A 73 -9.46 4.66 -0.02
C VAL A 73 -8.66 3.40 0.34
N VAL A 74 -8.80 2.32 -0.45
CA VAL A 74 -8.13 1.05 -0.15
C VAL A 74 -6.60 1.20 -0.23
N TRP A 75 -6.07 1.87 -1.24
CA TRP A 75 -4.64 2.11 -1.37
C TRP A 75 -4.09 3.01 -0.27
N SER A 76 -4.86 4.01 0.19
CA SER A 76 -4.49 4.85 1.34
C SER A 76 -4.40 4.02 2.61
N VAL A 77 -5.39 3.17 2.87
CA VAL A 77 -5.38 2.28 4.06
C VAL A 77 -4.20 1.32 4.01
N LEU A 78 -3.92 0.68 2.86
CA LEU A 78 -2.76 -0.19 2.69
C LEU A 78 -1.44 0.56 2.88
N GLY A 79 -1.33 1.78 2.37
CA GLY A 79 -0.17 2.64 2.55
C GLY A 79 0.09 2.96 4.02
N VAL A 80 -0.97 3.34 4.75
CA VAL A 80 -0.89 3.61 6.20
C VAL A 80 -0.47 2.35 6.97
N ILE A 81 -1.11 1.21 6.68
CA ILE A 81 -0.77 -0.07 7.34
C ILE A 81 0.70 -0.40 7.08
N GLY A 82 1.16 -0.34 5.83
CA GLY A 82 2.56 -0.62 5.47
C GLY A 82 3.54 0.32 6.18
N TRP A 83 3.24 1.61 6.20
CA TRP A 83 4.06 2.61 6.86
C TRP A 83 4.15 2.40 8.38
N VAL A 84 3.00 2.28 9.05
CA VAL A 84 2.94 2.09 10.51
C VAL A 84 3.56 0.75 10.94
N LEU A 85 3.27 -0.35 10.23
CA LEU A 85 3.87 -1.65 10.51
C LEU A 85 5.39 -1.63 10.26
N GLY A 86 5.83 -0.99 9.17
CA GLY A 86 7.24 -0.82 8.85
C GLY A 86 7.98 -0.06 9.96
N SER A 87 7.41 1.03 10.44
CA SER A 87 7.95 1.81 11.55
C SER A 87 8.02 0.99 12.85
N ARG A 88 6.91 0.32 13.22
CA ARG A 88 6.85 -0.47 14.46
C ARG A 88 7.74 -1.71 14.47
N ARG A 89 7.95 -2.34 13.31
CA ARG A 89 8.79 -3.53 13.16
C ARG A 89 10.25 -3.21 12.81
N GLY A 90 10.61 -1.95 12.66
CA GLY A 90 11.94 -1.53 12.22
C GLY A 90 12.28 -1.98 10.78
N GLN A 91 11.29 -2.36 9.99
CA GLN A 91 11.46 -2.86 8.62
C GLN A 91 11.46 -1.70 7.62
N ARG A 92 12.66 -1.19 7.30
CA ARG A 92 12.83 -0.05 6.40
C ARG A 92 12.17 -0.24 5.03
N MET A 93 12.22 -1.45 4.46
CA MET A 93 11.62 -1.75 3.16
C MET A 93 10.09 -1.65 3.20
N LEU A 94 9.47 -2.15 4.27
CA LEU A 94 8.01 -2.06 4.45
C LEU A 94 7.57 -0.61 4.71
N TRP A 95 8.35 0.14 5.49
CA TRP A 95 8.14 1.57 5.72
C TRP A 95 8.19 2.36 4.41
N LEU A 96 9.25 2.14 3.59
CA LEU A 96 9.41 2.77 2.28
C LEU A 96 8.26 2.41 1.32
N ALA A 97 7.85 1.14 1.28
CA ALA A 97 6.75 0.70 0.43
C ALA A 97 5.43 1.43 0.80
N GLY A 98 5.15 1.56 2.10
CA GLY A 98 4.01 2.34 2.58
C GLY A 98 4.10 3.81 2.19
N ALA A 99 5.26 4.44 2.39
CA ALA A 99 5.50 5.84 2.04
C ALA A 99 5.36 6.09 0.53
N VAL A 100 5.92 5.22 -0.31
CA VAL A 100 5.80 5.30 -1.78
C VAL A 100 4.34 5.14 -2.20
N LEU A 101 3.62 4.17 -1.63
CA LEU A 101 2.20 3.97 -1.93
C LEU A 101 1.37 5.21 -1.56
N MET A 102 1.62 5.83 -0.41
CA MET A 102 0.97 7.08 -0.02
C MET A 102 1.29 8.23 -1.00
N GLY A 103 2.53 8.31 -1.47
CA GLY A 103 2.94 9.27 -2.50
C GLY A 103 2.21 9.04 -3.83
N VAL A 104 2.05 7.78 -4.25
CA VAL A 104 1.29 7.41 -5.46
C VAL A 104 -0.18 7.79 -5.32
N VAL A 105 -0.78 7.56 -4.16
CA VAL A 105 -2.18 7.97 -3.89
C VAL A 105 -2.32 9.48 -3.95
N LEU A 106 -1.37 10.23 -3.37
CA LEU A 106 -1.37 11.69 -3.45
C LEU A 106 -1.27 12.18 -4.89
N ALA A 107 -0.33 11.63 -5.66
CA ALA A 107 -0.18 11.97 -7.08
C ALA A 107 -1.47 11.67 -7.86
N LYS A 108 -2.09 10.51 -7.63
CA LYS A 108 -3.38 10.13 -8.21
C LYS A 108 -4.49 11.12 -7.84
N LEU A 109 -4.62 11.48 -6.56
CA LEU A 109 -5.61 12.47 -6.10
C LEU A 109 -5.44 13.81 -6.83
N VAL A 110 -4.19 14.29 -6.94
CA VAL A 110 -3.90 15.59 -7.56
C VAL A 110 -4.07 15.55 -9.07
N LEU A 111 -3.68 14.47 -9.75
CA LEU A 111 -3.67 14.40 -11.22
C LEU A 111 -4.98 13.89 -11.81
N VAL A 112 -5.62 12.93 -11.16
CA VAL A 112 -6.80 12.23 -11.69
C VAL A 112 -8.08 12.70 -11.00
N ASP A 113 -8.12 12.65 -9.68
CA ASP A 113 -9.36 12.93 -8.94
C ASP A 113 -9.70 14.43 -8.92
N ARG A 114 -8.71 15.30 -9.22
CA ARG A 114 -8.94 16.76 -9.41
C ARG A 114 -9.97 17.05 -10.51
N GLN A 115 -10.04 16.23 -11.54
CA GLN A 115 -11.02 16.39 -12.63
C GLN A 115 -12.46 16.10 -12.16
N HIS A 116 -12.60 15.43 -11.02
CA HIS A 116 -13.89 15.06 -10.42
C HIS A 116 -14.21 15.90 -9.17
N LEU A 117 -13.49 17.00 -8.92
CA LEU A 117 -13.68 17.90 -7.75
C LEU A 117 -15.06 18.57 -7.69
N GLY A 118 -15.85 18.53 -8.75
CA GLY A 118 -17.25 18.94 -8.73
C GLY A 118 -18.18 17.96 -8.00
N ASN A 119 -17.66 16.82 -7.52
CA ASN A 119 -18.41 15.78 -6.87
C ASN A 119 -18.03 15.66 -5.39
N LEU A 120 -19.01 15.52 -4.50
CA LEU A 120 -18.82 15.35 -3.04
C LEU A 120 -17.86 14.21 -2.69
N LEU A 121 -17.83 13.14 -3.51
CA LEU A 121 -16.90 12.01 -3.35
C LEU A 121 -15.44 12.41 -3.52
N GLY A 122 -15.13 13.30 -4.46
CA GLY A 122 -13.77 13.82 -4.66
C GLY A 122 -13.29 14.62 -3.45
N ILE A 123 -14.12 15.54 -2.96
CA ILE A 123 -13.82 16.33 -1.76
C ILE A 123 -13.63 15.41 -0.54
N GLY A 124 -14.51 14.42 -0.36
CA GLY A 124 -14.41 13.42 0.71
C GLY A 124 -13.10 12.64 0.67
N SER A 125 -12.63 12.26 -0.53
CA SER A 125 -11.34 11.56 -0.71
C SER A 125 -10.15 12.40 -0.25
N PHE A 126 -10.12 13.70 -0.55
CA PHE A 126 -9.06 14.61 -0.10
C PHE A 126 -9.06 14.79 1.42
N ILE A 127 -10.24 14.95 2.03
CA ILE A 127 -10.36 15.05 3.49
C ILE A 127 -9.90 13.76 4.15
N ALA A 128 -10.36 12.61 3.67
CA ALA A 128 -9.97 11.30 4.19
C ALA A 128 -8.45 11.08 4.09
N TYR A 129 -7.85 11.43 2.93
CA TYR A 129 -6.41 11.33 2.73
C TYR A 129 -5.63 12.25 3.68
N GLY A 130 -6.05 13.51 3.84
CA GLY A 130 -5.43 14.46 4.77
C GLY A 130 -5.47 13.97 6.22
N LEU A 131 -6.61 13.39 6.64
CA LEU A 131 -6.76 12.78 7.96
C LEU A 131 -5.79 11.59 8.13
N LEU A 132 -5.70 10.71 7.12
CA LEU A 132 -4.77 9.58 7.13
C LEU A 132 -3.32 10.04 7.23
N CYS A 133 -2.91 11.07 6.50
CA CYS A 133 -1.57 11.66 6.59
C CYS A 133 -1.29 12.20 8.01
N THR A 134 -2.28 12.83 8.65
CA THR A 134 -2.16 13.30 10.03
C THR A 134 -1.96 12.15 11.00
N VAL A 135 -2.75 11.08 10.87
CA VAL A 135 -2.62 9.87 11.69
C VAL A 135 -1.25 9.22 11.51
N VAL A 136 -0.76 9.11 10.27
CA VAL A 136 0.57 8.56 9.98
C VAL A 136 1.67 9.43 10.58
N GLY A 137 1.58 10.76 10.44
CA GLY A 137 2.55 11.69 11.03
C GLY A 137 2.64 11.56 12.54
N TYR A 138 1.53 11.27 13.20
CA TYR A 138 1.48 11.03 14.64
C TYR A 138 2.02 9.65 15.06
N LEU A 139 1.67 8.59 14.31
CA LEU A 139 2.00 7.19 14.69
C LEU A 139 3.39 6.74 14.23
N ALA A 140 3.95 7.34 13.18
CA ALA A 140 5.19 6.91 12.55
C ALA A 140 6.02 8.11 12.03
N PRO A 141 6.46 9.01 12.91
CA PRO A 141 7.08 10.30 12.51
C PRO A 141 8.47 10.14 11.90
N ALA A 142 9.21 9.07 12.20
CA ALA A 142 10.59 8.90 11.75
C ALA A 142 10.82 7.59 11.01
N PRO A 143 11.69 7.58 9.97
CA PRO A 143 12.08 6.35 9.32
C PRO A 143 12.90 5.48 10.28
N PRO A 144 12.78 4.14 10.21
CA PRO A 144 13.61 3.23 11.00
C PRO A 144 15.08 3.38 10.59
N ARG A 145 15.97 3.45 11.59
CA ARG A 145 17.43 3.50 11.36
C ARG A 145 17.92 2.20 10.75
N SER A 146 18.92 2.27 9.87
CA SER A 146 19.59 1.08 9.35
C SER A 146 20.64 0.62 10.36
N ALA A 147 20.75 -0.70 10.59
CA ALA A 147 21.72 -1.29 11.51
C ALA A 147 23.20 -0.91 11.18
N ASP A 148 23.48 -0.63 9.90
CA ASP A 148 24.80 -0.19 9.45
C ASP A 148 25.18 1.20 10.00
N THR A 149 24.19 2.07 10.25
CA THR A 149 24.45 3.42 10.78
C THR A 149 24.79 3.37 12.27
N ASP A 150 24.15 2.46 13.01
CA ASP A 150 24.40 2.31 14.45
C ASP A 150 25.78 1.69 14.70
N ALA A 151 26.20 0.72 13.87
CA ALA A 151 27.55 0.12 13.92
C ALA A 151 28.68 1.15 13.61
N ASP A 152 28.41 2.08 12.71
CA ASP A 152 29.40 3.13 12.33
C ASP A 152 29.55 4.21 13.43
N ILE A 153 28.46 4.47 14.17
CA ILE A 153 28.45 5.41 15.31
C ILE A 153 29.20 4.78 16.48
N ASP A 154 28.90 3.52 16.83
CA ASP A 154 29.58 2.80 17.92
C ASP A 154 31.06 2.62 17.64
N ALA A 155 31.46 2.36 16.38
CA ALA A 155 32.86 2.27 15.98
C ALA A 155 33.64 3.59 16.14
N LYS A 156 32.97 4.74 15.85
CA LYS A 156 33.59 6.06 16.03
C LYS A 156 33.70 6.48 17.48
N GLU A 157 32.71 6.12 18.30
CA GLU A 157 32.67 6.43 19.72
C GLU A 157 33.72 5.62 20.50
N THR A 158 34.02 4.39 20.06
CA THR A 158 35.05 3.51 20.65
C THR A 158 36.49 3.91 20.22
N ALA A 159 36.60 4.69 19.13
CA ALA A 159 37.90 5.14 18.59
C ALA A 159 38.33 6.56 19.06
N ALA A 160 37.52 7.24 19.85
CA ALA A 160 37.75 8.58 20.41
C ALA A 160 38.11 8.53 21.88
#